data_67ad9b67110088b6eb4b18b1ca1236e9
#
_entry.id   67ad9b67110088b6eb4b18b1ca1236e9
#
_cell.length_a   1.000
_cell.length_b   1.000
_cell.length_c   1.000
_cell.angle_alpha   90.00
_cell.angle_beta   90.00
_cell.angle_gamma   90.00
#
_symmetry.space_group_name_H-M   'P 1'
#
loop_
_entity.id
_entity.type
_entity.pdbx_description
1 polymer ?
#
loop_
_entity_poly.entity_id
_entity_poly.type
_entity_poly.pdbx_seq_one_letter_code
_entity_poly.pdbx_strand_id
1 'polypeptide(L)'
;MLKGSELLNTVATLEAEGKSRSEQCRACGYEIDGKLKFTDFYTAILDARGYINQTQESEAIEAEDPDNQEAIDAALENYSADVVAAFIELYGEENVESIEDSYQGEFESGAHFAEYMVSDCYCLDIPSFVVVDWEATWDQLYYDYSIEDRYVFCDNF
;
A
#
# COMPACT_ATOMS: atom_id res chain seq x y z
N MET A 1 -11.45 17.04 -7.70
CA MET A 1 -10.86 15.80 -8.21
C MET A 1 -10.19 16.08 -9.54
N LEU A 2 -8.88 15.88 -9.61
CA LEU A 2 -8.10 15.99 -10.86
C LEU A 2 -8.35 14.75 -11.73
N LYS A 3 -8.21 14.89 -13.04
CA LYS A 3 -8.39 13.77 -14.00
C LYS A 3 -7.42 13.89 -15.17
N GLY A 4 -7.22 12.80 -15.89
CA GLY A 4 -6.41 12.74 -17.11
C GLY A 4 -4.97 13.19 -16.88
N SER A 5 -4.40 13.91 -17.85
CA SER A 5 -3.00 14.35 -17.82
C SER A 5 -2.66 15.28 -16.64
N GLU A 6 -3.63 16.05 -16.14
CA GLU A 6 -3.43 16.94 -14.99
C GLU A 6 -3.22 16.10 -13.71
N LEU A 7 -4.01 15.03 -13.52
CA LEU A 7 -3.83 14.07 -12.45
C LEU A 7 -2.44 13.44 -12.51
N LEU A 8 -2.05 12.87 -13.65
CA LEU A 8 -0.75 12.20 -13.81
C LEU A 8 0.43 13.13 -13.55
N ASN A 9 0.37 14.37 -14.02
CA ASN A 9 1.43 15.34 -13.78
C ASN A 9 1.55 15.70 -12.30
N THR A 10 0.40 15.85 -11.62
CA THR A 10 0.38 16.17 -10.19
C THR A 10 0.91 14.99 -9.37
N VAL A 11 0.49 13.77 -9.66
CA VAL A 11 0.99 12.55 -9.00
C VAL A 11 2.50 12.42 -9.20
N ALA A 12 3.00 12.53 -10.43
CA ALA A 12 4.44 12.45 -10.71
C ALA A 12 5.27 13.51 -9.97
N THR A 13 4.74 14.71 -9.80
CA THR A 13 5.39 15.77 -9.02
C THR A 13 5.45 15.41 -7.54
N LEU A 14 4.36 14.94 -6.98
CA LEU A 14 4.27 14.55 -5.56
C LEU A 14 5.12 13.31 -5.26
N GLU A 15 5.20 12.35 -6.17
CA GLU A 15 6.12 11.20 -6.08
C GLU A 15 7.58 11.66 -6.06
N ALA A 16 7.94 12.60 -6.93
CA ALA A 16 9.30 13.18 -6.94
C ALA A 16 9.64 13.98 -5.67
N GLU A 17 8.63 14.49 -4.97
CA GLU A 17 8.75 15.15 -3.67
C GLU A 17 8.75 14.18 -2.49
N GLY A 18 8.60 12.88 -2.73
CA GLY A 18 8.56 11.85 -1.68
C GLY A 18 7.26 11.87 -0.86
N LYS A 19 6.15 12.30 -1.45
CA LYS A 19 4.83 12.33 -0.80
C LYS A 19 4.20 10.95 -0.79
N SER A 20 3.64 10.56 0.36
CA SER A 20 2.86 9.33 0.52
C SER A 20 1.62 9.30 -0.38
N ARG A 21 1.08 8.12 -0.62
CA ARG A 21 -0.12 7.95 -1.45
C ARG A 21 -1.34 8.68 -0.90
N SER A 22 -1.51 8.73 0.41
CA SER A 22 -2.59 9.48 1.04
C SER A 22 -2.45 11.00 0.82
N GLU A 23 -1.24 11.54 0.84
CA GLU A 23 -0.99 12.94 0.50
C GLU A 23 -1.30 13.23 -0.98
N GLN A 24 -0.93 12.31 -1.88
CA GLN A 24 -1.24 12.39 -3.30
C GLN A 24 -2.76 12.38 -3.53
N CYS A 25 -3.47 11.44 -2.89
CA CYS A 25 -4.91 11.32 -2.95
C CYS A 25 -5.62 12.63 -2.49
N ARG A 26 -5.19 13.20 -1.36
CA ARG A 26 -5.69 14.50 -0.87
C ARG A 26 -5.40 15.64 -1.83
N ALA A 27 -4.17 15.76 -2.27
CA ALA A 27 -3.73 16.84 -3.17
C ALA A 27 -4.47 16.81 -4.51
N CYS A 28 -4.81 15.63 -4.99
CA CYS A 28 -5.60 15.44 -6.22
C CYS A 28 -7.13 15.61 -6.00
N GLY A 29 -7.55 15.88 -4.77
CA GLY A 29 -8.95 16.18 -4.42
C GLY A 29 -9.83 14.95 -4.21
N TYR A 30 -9.24 13.78 -3.92
CA TYR A 30 -9.95 12.53 -3.65
C TYR A 30 -10.20 12.31 -2.15
N GLU A 31 -10.42 13.38 -1.39
CA GLU A 31 -10.90 13.33 -0.02
C GLU A 31 -12.29 13.98 0.06
N ILE A 32 -13.27 13.25 0.59
CA ILE A 32 -14.67 13.71 0.76
C ILE A 32 -15.05 13.48 2.21
N ASP A 33 -15.51 14.55 2.88
CA ASP A 33 -15.94 14.52 4.29
C ASP A 33 -14.89 13.95 5.26
N GLY A 34 -13.59 14.20 4.96
CA GLY A 34 -12.47 13.71 5.76
C GLY A 34 -12.09 12.25 5.48
N LYS A 35 -12.75 11.59 4.54
CA LYS A 35 -12.41 10.24 4.09
C LYS A 35 -11.69 10.27 2.75
N LEU A 36 -10.62 9.50 2.64
CA LEU A 36 -9.87 9.32 1.39
C LEU A 36 -10.62 8.35 0.48
N LYS A 37 -10.73 8.71 -0.80
CA LYS A 37 -11.35 7.92 -1.84
C LYS A 37 -10.27 7.28 -2.73
N PHE A 38 -9.58 6.28 -2.18
CA PHE A 38 -8.46 5.62 -2.86
C PHE A 38 -8.89 4.92 -4.13
N THR A 39 -10.00 4.17 -4.11
CA THR A 39 -10.58 3.51 -5.29
C THR A 39 -10.75 4.48 -6.45
N ASP A 40 -11.44 5.59 -6.20
CA ASP A 40 -11.66 6.62 -7.21
C ASP A 40 -10.34 7.23 -7.71
N PHE A 41 -9.37 7.40 -6.80
CA PHE A 41 -8.06 7.94 -7.11
C PHE A 41 -7.26 7.00 -8.02
N TYR A 42 -7.15 5.71 -7.66
CA TYR A 42 -6.44 4.72 -8.47
C TYR A 42 -7.13 4.45 -9.80
N THR A 43 -8.45 4.33 -9.82
CA THR A 43 -9.22 4.19 -11.06
C THR A 43 -8.94 5.37 -12.00
N ALA A 44 -8.91 6.59 -11.47
CA ALA A 44 -8.62 7.77 -12.28
C ALA A 44 -7.17 7.80 -12.81
N ILE A 45 -6.19 7.28 -12.05
CA ILE A 45 -4.81 7.12 -12.51
C ILE A 45 -4.72 6.09 -13.63
N LEU A 46 -5.37 4.93 -13.47
CA LEU A 46 -5.37 3.87 -14.47
C LEU A 46 -6.04 4.32 -15.77
N ASP A 47 -7.17 5.03 -15.68
CA ASP A 47 -7.84 5.63 -16.82
C ASP A 47 -6.92 6.65 -17.52
N ALA A 48 -6.30 7.53 -16.76
CA ALA A 48 -5.38 8.54 -17.29
C ALA A 48 -4.14 7.94 -17.96
N ARG A 49 -3.67 6.77 -17.52
CA ARG A 49 -2.57 6.00 -18.13
C ARG A 49 -3.02 5.19 -19.37
N GLY A 50 -4.32 5.15 -19.68
CA GLY A 50 -4.88 4.40 -20.81
C GLY A 50 -5.00 2.88 -20.58
N TYR A 51 -4.87 2.41 -19.35
CA TYR A 51 -5.02 0.97 -19.04
C TYR A 51 -6.48 0.50 -19.12
N ILE A 52 -7.46 1.38 -18.91
CA ILE A 52 -8.88 1.03 -18.91
C ILE A 52 -9.44 0.86 -20.33
N ASN A 53 -8.82 1.47 -21.34
CA ASN A 53 -9.30 1.41 -22.73
C ASN A 53 -9.04 0.06 -23.45
N GLN A 54 -8.38 -0.91 -22.82
CA GLN A 54 -8.13 -2.24 -23.42
C GLN A 54 -9.11 -3.33 -22.94
N THR A 55 -9.98 -3.01 -21.96
CA THR A 55 -10.90 -4.00 -21.37
C THR A 55 -12.39 -3.69 -21.62
N GLN A 56 -12.71 -2.65 -22.39
CA GLN A 56 -14.10 -2.28 -22.67
C GLN A 56 -14.70 -2.95 -23.94
N GLU A 57 -14.48 -4.23 -24.12
CA GLU A 57 -15.35 -5.08 -24.94
C GLU A 57 -15.76 -6.36 -24.18
N SER A 58 -16.12 -6.27 -22.94
CA SER A 58 -17.06 -7.17 -22.26
C SER A 58 -17.18 -6.83 -20.78
N GLU A 59 -18.41 -6.72 -20.38
CA GLU A 59 -18.94 -6.67 -19.03
C GLU A 59 -19.03 -5.28 -18.37
N ALA A 60 -20.28 -5.00 -18.03
CA ALA A 60 -20.80 -3.89 -17.28
C ALA A 60 -19.86 -3.52 -16.13
N ILE A 61 -19.70 -2.23 -15.92
CA ILE A 61 -19.23 -1.66 -14.65
C ILE A 61 -20.04 -2.33 -13.55
N GLU A 62 -19.49 -3.37 -12.94
CA GLU A 62 -19.99 -3.84 -11.66
C GLU A 62 -19.84 -2.66 -10.69
N ALA A 63 -20.97 -2.29 -10.11
CA ALA A 63 -21.03 -1.32 -9.03
C ALA A 63 -19.95 -1.69 -8.00
N GLU A 64 -19.26 -0.67 -7.49
CA GLU A 64 -18.35 -0.83 -6.33
C GLU A 64 -19.01 -1.81 -5.37
N ASP A 65 -18.35 -2.93 -5.10
CA ASP A 65 -18.90 -3.93 -4.20
C ASP A 65 -19.12 -3.26 -2.85
N PRO A 66 -20.37 -3.13 -2.39
CA PRO A 66 -20.63 -2.45 -1.12
C PRO A 66 -19.91 -3.13 0.06
N ASP A 67 -19.58 -4.42 -0.06
CA ASP A 67 -18.85 -5.17 0.94
C ASP A 67 -17.40 -4.64 1.05
N ASN A 68 -16.73 -4.30 -0.06
CA ASN A 68 -15.36 -3.75 -0.02
C ASN A 68 -15.31 -2.37 0.64
N GLN A 69 -16.32 -1.53 0.44
CA GLN A 69 -16.33 -0.20 1.08
C GLN A 69 -16.53 -0.31 2.59
N GLU A 70 -17.35 -1.24 3.07
CA GLU A 70 -17.53 -1.50 4.50
C GLU A 70 -16.24 -2.01 5.13
N ALA A 71 -15.53 -2.92 4.45
CA ALA A 71 -14.24 -3.45 4.88
C ALA A 71 -13.15 -2.36 4.94
N ILE A 72 -13.09 -1.47 3.95
CA ILE A 72 -12.17 -0.33 3.94
C ILE A 72 -12.48 0.65 5.08
N ASP A 73 -13.75 0.97 5.32
CA ASP A 73 -14.16 1.84 6.40
C ASP A 73 -13.80 1.22 7.77
N ALA A 74 -13.98 -0.09 7.94
CA ALA A 74 -13.59 -0.82 9.15
C ALA A 74 -12.06 -0.84 9.36
N ALA A 75 -11.29 -1.04 8.29
CA ALA A 75 -9.83 -0.95 8.35
C ALA A 75 -9.37 0.45 8.76
N LEU A 76 -10.00 1.50 8.26
CA LEU A 76 -9.69 2.91 8.61
C LEU A 76 -10.01 3.28 10.06
N GLU A 77 -10.84 2.50 10.75
CA GLU A 77 -11.07 2.68 12.19
C GLU A 77 -9.87 2.21 13.04
N ASN A 78 -9.12 1.23 12.55
CA ASN A 78 -8.03 0.58 13.28
C ASN A 78 -6.64 0.97 12.77
N TYR A 79 -6.52 1.33 11.50
CA TYR A 79 -5.24 1.64 10.84
C TYR A 79 -5.25 3.06 10.24
N SER A 80 -4.06 3.64 10.10
CA SER A 80 -3.95 4.92 9.40
C SER A 80 -4.30 4.76 7.92
N ALA A 81 -4.76 5.84 7.31
CA ALA A 81 -5.08 5.86 5.88
C ALA A 81 -3.88 5.49 4.99
N ASP A 82 -2.66 5.75 5.47
CA ASP A 82 -1.42 5.41 4.74
C ASP A 82 -1.19 3.89 4.74
N VAL A 83 -1.43 3.20 5.87
CA VAL A 83 -1.35 1.73 5.97
C VAL A 83 -2.37 1.06 5.07
N VAL A 84 -3.64 1.51 5.12
CA VAL A 84 -4.71 0.96 4.28
C VAL A 84 -4.41 1.18 2.80
N ALA A 85 -3.89 2.36 2.44
CA ALA A 85 -3.50 2.66 1.07
C ALA A 85 -2.38 1.75 0.56
N ALA A 86 -1.33 1.55 1.37
CA ALA A 86 -0.21 0.68 1.03
C ALA A 86 -0.68 -0.78 0.86
N PHE A 87 -1.59 -1.24 1.74
CA PHE A 87 -2.17 -2.58 1.63
C PHE A 87 -2.95 -2.76 0.33
N ILE A 88 -3.84 -1.81 0.01
CA ILE A 88 -4.64 -1.84 -1.22
C ILE A 88 -3.74 -1.80 -2.48
N GLU A 89 -2.62 -1.07 -2.43
CA GLU A 89 -1.67 -1.01 -3.55
C GLU A 89 -1.01 -2.36 -3.82
N LEU A 90 -0.70 -3.12 -2.78
CA LEU A 90 -0.07 -4.43 -2.89
C LEU A 90 -1.06 -5.55 -3.26
N TYR A 91 -2.22 -5.56 -2.63
CA TYR A 91 -3.10 -6.75 -2.62
C TYR A 91 -4.50 -6.52 -3.21
N GLY A 92 -4.87 -5.27 -3.49
CA GLY A 92 -6.22 -4.93 -3.95
C GLY A 92 -7.22 -4.71 -2.81
N GLU A 93 -8.34 -4.08 -3.15
CA GLU A 93 -9.40 -3.73 -2.20
C GLU A 93 -10.15 -4.95 -1.67
N GLU A 94 -10.27 -5.98 -2.50
CA GLU A 94 -10.95 -7.23 -2.18
C GLU A 94 -10.30 -8.02 -1.04
N ASN A 95 -9.05 -7.70 -0.71
CA ASN A 95 -8.31 -8.37 0.36
C ASN A 95 -8.20 -7.54 1.65
N VAL A 96 -8.83 -6.36 1.70
CA VAL A 96 -8.65 -5.39 2.80
C VAL A 96 -9.06 -5.95 4.17
N GLU A 97 -9.98 -6.90 4.23
CA GLU A 97 -10.34 -7.60 5.47
C GLU A 97 -9.17 -8.33 6.12
N SER A 98 -8.17 -8.75 5.30
CA SER A 98 -6.99 -9.48 5.77
C SER A 98 -5.87 -8.58 6.30
N ILE A 99 -6.05 -7.26 6.34
CA ILE A 99 -5.03 -6.31 6.76
C ILE A 99 -4.56 -6.57 8.21
N GLU A 100 -5.47 -7.02 9.10
CA GLU A 100 -5.15 -7.33 10.49
C GLU A 100 -4.16 -8.50 10.62
N ASP A 101 -4.33 -9.53 9.79
CA ASP A 101 -3.47 -10.71 9.78
C ASP A 101 -2.14 -10.46 9.06
N SER A 102 -2.13 -9.51 8.13
CA SER A 102 -0.99 -9.22 7.26
C SER A 102 -0.04 -8.15 7.81
N TYR A 103 -0.55 -7.09 8.43
CA TYR A 103 0.24 -5.92 8.82
C TYR A 103 1.25 -6.21 9.92
N GLN A 104 2.54 -5.98 9.63
CA GLN A 104 3.65 -6.23 10.55
C GLN A 104 4.21 -4.98 11.22
N GLY A 105 3.92 -3.80 10.69
CA GLY A 105 4.40 -2.54 11.26
C GLY A 105 5.05 -1.61 10.24
N GLU A 106 5.58 -0.49 10.75
CA GLU A 106 6.30 0.53 9.99
C GLU A 106 7.80 0.39 10.19
N PHE A 107 8.57 0.27 9.09
CA PHE A 107 10.02 0.12 9.09
C PHE A 107 10.65 1.07 8.07
N GLU A 108 11.86 1.52 8.31
CA GLU A 108 12.58 2.42 7.39
C GLU A 108 12.95 1.72 6.06
N SER A 109 13.16 0.40 6.12
CA SER A 109 13.51 -0.44 4.97
C SER A 109 13.26 -1.92 5.27
N GLY A 110 13.28 -2.77 4.23
CA GLY A 110 13.25 -4.21 4.40
C GLY A 110 14.42 -4.76 5.22
N ALA A 111 15.60 -4.16 5.08
CA ALA A 111 16.77 -4.51 5.91
C ALA A 111 16.52 -4.24 7.41
N HIS A 112 15.86 -3.14 7.76
CA HIS A 112 15.49 -2.83 9.15
C HIS A 112 14.45 -3.82 9.69
N PHE A 113 13.47 -4.22 8.86
CA PHE A 113 12.54 -5.29 9.22
C PHE A 113 13.24 -6.64 9.42
N ALA A 114 14.20 -6.98 8.55
CA ALA A 114 14.98 -8.22 8.68
C ALA A 114 15.80 -8.25 9.99
N GLU A 115 16.40 -7.14 10.39
CA GLU A 115 17.08 -7.01 11.67
C GLU A 115 16.13 -7.19 12.85
N TYR A 116 14.95 -6.55 12.82
CA TYR A 116 13.90 -6.70 13.82
C TYR A 116 13.43 -8.16 13.93
N MET A 117 13.17 -8.81 12.81
CA MET A 117 12.75 -10.22 12.80
C MET A 117 13.76 -11.12 13.50
N VAL A 118 15.04 -10.97 13.19
CA VAL A 118 16.11 -11.79 13.77
C VAL A 118 16.30 -11.50 15.26
N SER A 119 16.34 -10.22 15.64
CA SER A 119 16.67 -9.79 17.00
C SER A 119 15.49 -9.91 17.96
N ASP A 120 14.31 -9.44 17.56
CA ASP A 120 13.16 -9.30 18.44
C ASP A 120 12.17 -10.45 18.31
N CYS A 121 11.85 -10.89 17.09
CA CYS A 121 10.87 -11.97 16.90
C CYS A 121 11.49 -13.35 17.15
N TYR A 122 12.67 -13.62 16.58
CA TYR A 122 13.39 -14.88 16.83
C TYR A 122 14.27 -14.85 18.06
N CYS A 123 14.46 -13.68 18.68
CA CYS A 123 15.28 -13.49 19.87
C CYS A 123 16.70 -14.07 19.73
N LEU A 124 17.29 -13.94 18.54
CA LEU A 124 18.66 -14.42 18.28
C LEU A 124 19.67 -13.39 18.76
N ASP A 125 20.48 -13.77 19.76
CA ASP A 125 21.57 -12.95 20.24
C ASP A 125 22.80 -13.09 19.33
N ILE A 126 22.99 -12.10 18.45
CA ILE A 126 24.09 -12.08 17.49
C ILE A 126 25.33 -11.49 18.15
N PRO A 127 26.44 -12.26 18.26
CA PRO A 127 27.67 -11.73 18.84
C PRO A 127 28.17 -10.49 18.08
N SER A 128 28.68 -9.50 18.79
CA SER A 128 29.10 -8.20 18.21
C SER A 128 30.21 -8.25 17.17
N PHE A 129 30.92 -9.39 17.06
CA PHE A 129 31.94 -9.63 16.02
C PHE A 129 31.37 -10.23 14.73
N VAL A 130 30.08 -10.59 14.72
CA VAL A 130 29.39 -11.09 13.51
C VAL A 130 28.83 -9.90 12.75
N VAL A 131 29.17 -9.82 11.48
CA VAL A 131 28.59 -8.82 10.56
C VAL A 131 27.49 -9.52 9.79
N VAL A 132 26.27 -8.98 9.89
CA VAL A 132 25.09 -9.47 9.15
C VAL A 132 24.83 -8.56 7.98
N ASP A 133 24.59 -9.15 6.82
CA ASP A 133 24.11 -8.43 5.64
C ASP A 133 22.56 -8.43 5.68
N TRP A 134 22.00 -7.34 6.22
CA TRP A 134 20.55 -7.22 6.40
C TRP A 134 19.80 -7.06 5.08
N GLU A 135 20.41 -6.47 4.05
CA GLU A 135 19.84 -6.40 2.72
C GLU A 135 19.70 -7.80 2.10
N ALA A 136 20.79 -8.59 2.16
CA ALA A 136 20.73 -9.97 1.69
C ALA A 136 19.78 -10.84 2.53
N THR A 137 19.58 -10.51 3.80
CA THR A 137 18.60 -11.18 4.67
C THR A 137 17.18 -10.83 4.25
N TRP A 138 16.91 -9.56 3.95
CA TRP A 138 15.63 -9.11 3.41
C TRP A 138 15.29 -9.81 2.08
N ASP A 139 16.26 -9.97 1.19
CA ASP A 139 16.07 -10.68 -0.08
C ASP A 139 15.55 -12.13 0.09
N GLN A 140 15.79 -12.74 1.25
CA GLN A 140 15.24 -14.05 1.59
C GLN A 140 13.82 -13.96 2.17
N LEU A 141 13.54 -12.90 2.93
CA LEU A 141 12.22 -12.65 3.53
C LEU A 141 11.21 -12.12 2.50
N TYR A 142 11.67 -11.52 1.43
CA TYR A 142 10.84 -10.96 0.35
C TYR A 142 9.87 -11.96 -0.30
N TYR A 143 10.06 -13.26 -0.10
CA TYR A 143 9.14 -14.30 -0.56
C TYR A 143 7.91 -14.48 0.34
N ASP A 144 7.95 -13.98 1.56
CA ASP A 144 6.89 -14.11 2.56
C ASP A 144 6.37 -12.75 3.05
N TYR A 145 7.05 -11.66 2.68
CA TYR A 145 6.74 -10.29 3.14
C TYR A 145 6.90 -9.29 2.00
N SER A 146 5.99 -8.34 1.92
CA SER A 146 6.06 -7.19 1.03
C SER A 146 6.21 -5.89 1.82
N ILE A 147 6.82 -4.87 1.20
CA ILE A 147 6.96 -3.53 1.78
C ILE A 147 6.48 -2.48 0.78
N GLU A 148 5.60 -1.59 1.23
CA GLU A 148 5.13 -0.42 0.48
C GLU A 148 5.07 0.80 1.41
N ASP A 149 5.60 1.92 0.97
CA ASP A 149 5.64 3.19 1.72
C ASP A 149 6.13 3.01 3.19
N ARG A 150 7.08 2.09 3.47
CA ARG A 150 7.64 1.71 4.77
C ARG A 150 6.74 0.79 5.62
N TYR A 151 5.57 0.42 5.15
CA TYR A 151 4.70 -0.54 5.82
C TYR A 151 5.00 -1.94 5.31
N VAL A 152 5.23 -2.86 6.25
CA VAL A 152 5.55 -4.25 5.94
C VAL A 152 4.32 -5.11 6.19
N PHE A 153 4.08 -6.01 5.26
CA PHE A 153 2.95 -6.94 5.27
C PHE A 153 3.45 -8.36 5.06
N CYS A 154 2.81 -9.33 5.71
CA CYS A 154 2.99 -10.75 5.45
C CYS A 154 2.12 -11.16 4.25
N ASP A 155 2.68 -11.89 3.29
CA ASP A 155 1.98 -12.31 2.07
C ASP A 155 1.15 -13.61 2.27
N ASN A 156 1.23 -14.21 3.45
CA ASN A 156 0.57 -15.48 3.80
C ASN A 156 -0.66 -15.24 4.71
N PHE A 157 -1.68 -14.56 4.22
CA PHE A 157 -2.94 -14.28 4.90
C PHE A 157 -4.14 -14.92 4.19
#